data_967432fcbbc7abfed37c0a203f16fb3f
#
_entry.id   967432fcbbc7abfed37c0a203f16fb3f
#
_cell.length_a   1.000
_cell.length_b   1.000
_cell.length_c   1.000
_cell.angle_alpha   90.00
_cell.angle_beta   90.00
_cell.angle_gamma   90.00
#
_symmetry.space_group_name_H-M   'P 1'
#
loop_
_entity.id
_entity.type
_entity.pdbx_description
1 polymer ?
#
loop_
_entity_poly.entity_id
_entity_poly.type
_entity_poly.pdbx_seq_one_letter_code
_entity_poly.pdbx_strand_id
1 'polypeptide(L)'
;MARPQLLSIPERLDANPRFTGRGVVIALVDSGFYPHPDLMRPKRRIKAYADATRDEAVADDFFTPRAASWHGTMTACTAAGNGYVSGGRYRGLASEAEVVLVKAMSSEGKITGKNVAHAIRLPLRYPHLGIRVLNVSLAAPSSDPDLPEVEAAVAEVVAAGITVFAAAGNTPGRPSRPPASAPEAITVGGLDDKGEREGDASLWPSSYGTIREGLDKPDLVAPAIWVPAPMLPGTLVAREAVALFQLLSVLEELSVEQGFSEQKQRASHDERSSVNGLIDAVSARINRQKYIGVDYQHVDGTSFAAPIAASVAAQMLEANPSLTPAQIREGLLATAAPMPQYPKIQQGAGFIRPRQAVMWAQQKKQDKFVAAVEEGALE
;
A
#
# COMPACT_ATOMS: atom_id res chain seq x y z
N MET A 1 1.73 -25.43 17.14
CA MET A 1 2.79 -24.41 17.05
C MET A 1 2.13 -23.03 17.06
N ALA A 2 2.57 -22.12 17.95
CA ALA A 2 2.08 -20.74 17.92
C ALA A 2 2.34 -20.13 16.55
N ARG A 3 1.31 -19.51 15.94
CA ARG A 3 1.48 -18.77 14.67
C ARG A 3 2.48 -17.64 14.91
N PRO A 4 3.47 -17.42 14.04
CA PRO A 4 4.36 -16.28 14.18
C PRO A 4 3.51 -15.01 14.23
N GLN A 5 3.80 -14.14 15.19
CA GLN A 5 3.08 -12.88 15.34
C GLN A 5 3.46 -11.99 14.15
N LEU A 6 2.53 -11.83 13.21
CA LEU A 6 2.73 -10.99 12.03
C LEU A 6 2.82 -9.53 12.47
N LEU A 7 3.95 -8.90 12.18
CA LEU A 7 4.15 -7.47 12.43
C LEU A 7 3.35 -6.63 11.44
N SER A 8 2.82 -5.52 11.92
CA SER A 8 2.22 -4.49 11.05
C SER A 8 3.29 -3.81 10.20
N ILE A 9 2.91 -3.17 9.09
CA ILE A 9 3.86 -2.42 8.24
C ILE A 9 4.61 -1.34 9.01
N PRO A 10 3.98 -0.54 9.91
CA PRO A 10 4.72 0.40 10.74
C PRO A 10 5.78 -0.23 11.64
N GLU A 11 5.51 -1.42 12.20
CA GLU A 11 6.45 -2.16 13.04
C GLU A 11 7.60 -2.76 12.21
N ARG A 12 7.29 -3.38 11.06
CA ARG A 12 8.28 -3.96 10.14
C ARG A 12 9.29 -2.93 9.67
N LEU A 13 8.84 -1.70 9.38
CA LEU A 13 9.65 -0.61 8.86
C LEU A 13 10.19 0.35 9.94
N ASP A 14 10.05 0.03 11.21
CA ASP A 14 10.45 0.89 12.33
C ASP A 14 9.99 2.36 12.16
N ALA A 15 8.75 2.55 11.75
CA ALA A 15 8.20 3.88 11.51
C ALA A 15 8.05 4.67 12.82
N ASN A 16 8.22 6.00 12.75
CA ASN A 16 7.98 6.85 13.90
C ASN A 16 6.47 7.01 14.16
N PRO A 17 5.94 6.50 15.28
CA PRO A 17 4.50 6.49 15.55
C PRO A 17 3.88 7.87 15.77
N ARG A 18 4.70 8.92 15.92
CA ARG A 18 4.23 10.31 16.06
C ARG A 18 3.75 10.92 14.75
N PHE A 19 4.17 10.34 13.62
CA PHE A 19 3.80 10.82 12.30
C PHE A 19 2.92 9.79 11.61
N THR A 20 1.70 10.19 11.28
CA THR A 20 0.63 9.35 10.78
C THR A 20 -0.01 9.89 9.50
N GLY A 21 0.66 10.89 8.87
CA GLY A 21 0.16 11.58 7.67
C GLY A 21 -0.95 12.60 7.98
N ARG A 22 -1.08 13.03 9.23
CA ARG A 22 -2.12 13.99 9.65
C ARG A 22 -2.01 15.30 8.89
N GLY A 23 -3.14 15.79 8.38
CA GLY A 23 -3.21 17.03 7.60
C GLY A 23 -2.74 16.89 6.15
N VAL A 24 -2.41 15.67 5.70
CA VAL A 24 -2.01 15.40 4.32
C VAL A 24 -3.13 14.67 3.57
N VAL A 25 -3.33 15.02 2.31
CA VAL A 25 -4.28 14.36 1.41
C VAL A 25 -3.52 13.52 0.40
N ILE A 26 -3.82 12.22 0.36
CA ILE A 26 -3.27 11.26 -0.60
C ILE A 26 -4.37 10.92 -1.62
N ALA A 27 -4.11 11.12 -2.90
CA ALA A 27 -4.95 10.56 -3.96
C ALA A 27 -4.46 9.15 -4.33
N LEU A 28 -5.40 8.24 -4.55
CA LEU A 28 -5.11 6.88 -4.99
C LEU A 28 -5.86 6.59 -6.28
N VAL A 29 -5.12 6.23 -7.31
CA VAL A 29 -5.65 5.83 -8.63
C VAL A 29 -5.58 4.33 -8.76
N ASP A 30 -6.74 3.68 -8.94
CA ASP A 30 -6.83 2.23 -9.03
C ASP A 30 -8.07 1.79 -9.84
N SER A 31 -8.30 0.49 -9.94
CA SER A 31 -9.42 -0.11 -10.68
C SER A 31 -10.80 0.29 -10.15
N GLY A 32 -10.92 0.49 -8.84
CA GLY A 32 -12.15 0.88 -8.15
C GLY A 32 -11.97 0.78 -6.65
N PHE A 33 -12.93 1.29 -5.88
CA PHE A 33 -12.84 1.38 -4.42
C PHE A 33 -14.18 1.08 -3.75
N TYR A 34 -14.09 0.74 -2.49
CA TYR A 34 -15.19 0.60 -1.55
C TYR A 34 -14.87 1.40 -0.28
N PRO A 35 -15.82 2.09 0.35
CA PRO A 35 -15.59 2.86 1.57
C PRO A 35 -15.43 1.95 2.79
N HIS A 36 -14.26 1.31 2.86
CA HIS A 36 -13.94 0.35 3.93
C HIS A 36 -13.97 1.03 5.30
N PRO A 37 -14.42 0.34 6.39
CA PRO A 37 -14.42 0.88 7.74
C PRO A 37 -13.08 1.48 8.19
N ASP A 38 -11.95 0.92 7.74
CA ASP A 38 -10.60 1.45 8.05
C ASP A 38 -10.33 2.87 7.49
N LEU A 39 -11.15 3.32 6.54
CA LEU A 39 -11.10 4.69 5.99
C LEU A 39 -12.27 5.55 6.46
N MET A 40 -13.31 4.91 7.02
CA MET A 40 -14.58 5.56 7.37
C MET A 40 -14.82 5.67 8.88
N ARG A 41 -14.19 4.84 9.71
CA ARG A 41 -14.40 4.76 11.15
C ARG A 41 -13.12 5.06 11.93
N PRO A 42 -13.17 5.63 13.15
CA PRO A 42 -14.35 6.27 13.77
C PRO A 42 -14.76 7.57 13.07
N LYS A 43 -13.83 8.17 12.27
CA LYS A 43 -14.02 9.39 11.48
C LYS A 43 -13.83 9.09 9.99
N ARG A 44 -14.73 9.61 9.15
CA ARG A 44 -14.59 9.54 7.69
C ARG A 44 -13.34 10.32 7.24
N ARG A 45 -12.43 9.64 6.53
CA ARG A 45 -11.20 10.22 5.96
C ARG A 45 -11.19 10.21 4.42
N ILE A 46 -12.23 9.65 3.81
CA ILE A 46 -12.46 9.77 2.37
C ILE A 46 -13.03 11.15 2.09
N LYS A 47 -12.18 12.02 1.53
CA LYS A 47 -12.50 13.41 1.21
C LYS A 47 -13.33 13.53 -0.07
N ALA A 48 -12.97 12.71 -1.08
CA ALA A 48 -13.69 12.64 -2.34
C ALA A 48 -13.55 11.25 -2.99
N TYR A 49 -14.49 10.93 -3.86
CA TYR A 49 -14.43 9.81 -4.80
C TYR A 49 -14.70 10.34 -6.21
N ALA A 50 -13.94 9.87 -7.20
CA ALA A 50 -14.12 10.22 -8.59
C ALA A 50 -14.00 9.00 -9.49
N ASP A 51 -14.76 8.97 -10.59
CA ASP A 51 -14.64 8.00 -11.66
C ASP A 51 -14.03 8.68 -12.89
N ALA A 52 -12.75 8.42 -13.16
CA ALA A 52 -12.04 9.01 -14.29
C ALA A 52 -12.48 8.48 -15.67
N THR A 53 -13.36 7.50 -15.70
CA THR A 53 -13.96 6.98 -16.93
C THR A 53 -15.23 7.74 -17.35
N ARG A 54 -15.68 8.69 -16.47
CA ARG A 54 -16.85 9.55 -16.66
C ARG A 54 -16.48 10.99 -16.30
N ASP A 55 -17.21 11.96 -16.82
CA ASP A 55 -16.99 13.37 -16.49
C ASP A 55 -17.54 13.77 -15.13
N GLU A 56 -18.40 12.95 -14.53
CA GLU A 56 -19.07 13.22 -13.25
C GLU A 56 -18.71 12.16 -12.21
N ALA A 57 -18.54 12.59 -10.94
CA ALA A 57 -18.41 11.70 -9.80
C ALA A 57 -19.76 11.02 -9.53
N VAL A 58 -19.81 9.69 -9.61
CA VAL A 58 -21.02 8.92 -9.35
C VAL A 58 -20.93 8.30 -7.96
N ALA A 59 -21.62 8.90 -7.00
CA ALA A 59 -21.61 8.49 -5.60
C ALA A 59 -22.18 7.07 -5.38
N ASP A 60 -23.20 6.67 -6.14
CA ASP A 60 -23.95 5.43 -5.91
C ASP A 60 -23.15 4.14 -6.20
N ASP A 61 -22.17 4.19 -7.09
CA ASP A 61 -21.32 3.05 -7.44
C ASP A 61 -20.26 2.74 -6.37
N PHE A 62 -20.03 3.67 -5.45
CA PHE A 62 -18.96 3.61 -4.46
C PHE A 62 -19.32 2.75 -3.23
N PHE A 63 -20.59 2.71 -2.85
CA PHE A 63 -21.03 2.01 -1.63
C PHE A 63 -21.32 0.52 -1.81
N THR A 64 -21.34 0.02 -3.04
CA THR A 64 -21.54 -1.39 -3.33
C THR A 64 -20.21 -2.08 -3.57
N PRO A 65 -19.85 -3.15 -2.80
CA PRO A 65 -18.65 -3.93 -3.07
C PRO A 65 -18.74 -4.60 -4.44
N ARG A 66 -17.82 -4.27 -5.34
CA ARG A 66 -17.72 -4.86 -6.67
C ARG A 66 -16.42 -5.62 -6.85
N ALA A 67 -16.39 -6.58 -7.77
CA ALA A 67 -15.15 -7.30 -8.07
C ALA A 67 -13.97 -6.36 -8.45
N ALA A 68 -14.25 -5.25 -9.12
CA ALA A 68 -13.24 -4.25 -9.46
C ALA A 68 -12.74 -3.40 -8.27
N SER A 69 -13.43 -3.44 -7.12
CA SER A 69 -13.14 -2.55 -5.98
C SER A 69 -12.11 -3.14 -4.99
N TRP A 70 -11.83 -4.45 -5.05
CA TRP A 70 -11.00 -5.10 -4.03
C TRP A 70 -9.57 -4.54 -4.01
N HIS A 71 -8.93 -4.43 -5.19
CA HIS A 71 -7.53 -4.04 -5.31
C HIS A 71 -7.31 -2.59 -4.83
N GLY A 72 -8.10 -1.64 -5.34
CA GLY A 72 -7.96 -0.25 -4.91
C GLY A 72 -8.33 -0.03 -3.43
N THR A 73 -9.32 -0.76 -2.90
CA THR A 73 -9.64 -0.70 -1.47
C THR A 73 -8.47 -1.18 -0.62
N MET A 74 -7.82 -2.27 -1.02
CA MET A 74 -6.64 -2.79 -0.32
C MET A 74 -5.45 -1.85 -0.42
N THR A 75 -5.16 -1.27 -1.60
CA THR A 75 -4.06 -0.29 -1.76
C THR A 75 -4.31 0.97 -0.94
N ALA A 76 -5.55 1.47 -0.90
CA ALA A 76 -5.92 2.61 -0.08
C ALA A 76 -5.77 2.34 1.42
N CYS A 77 -6.18 1.17 1.90
CA CYS A 77 -6.01 0.78 3.29
C CYS A 77 -4.53 0.50 3.64
N THR A 78 -3.74 -0.03 2.71
CA THR A 78 -2.29 -0.19 2.89
C THR A 78 -1.60 1.16 3.11
N ALA A 79 -1.99 2.21 2.37
CA ALA A 79 -1.46 3.56 2.58
C ALA A 79 -2.00 4.20 3.86
N ALA A 80 -3.32 4.28 3.98
CA ALA A 80 -4.00 5.18 4.90
C ALA A 80 -5.06 4.51 5.79
N GLY A 81 -5.24 3.19 5.73
CA GLY A 81 -6.14 2.47 6.63
C GLY A 81 -5.69 2.62 8.09
N ASN A 82 -6.63 2.88 9.00
CA ASN A 82 -6.31 2.96 10.42
C ASN A 82 -6.43 1.61 11.15
N GLY A 83 -6.73 0.54 10.41
CA GLY A 83 -6.89 -0.80 10.96
C GLY A 83 -8.11 -0.94 11.87
N TYR A 84 -9.17 -0.15 11.68
CA TYR A 84 -10.33 -0.11 12.55
C TYR A 84 -10.91 -1.51 12.85
N VAL A 85 -11.08 -2.35 11.82
CA VAL A 85 -11.63 -3.70 12.01
C VAL A 85 -10.63 -4.68 12.64
N SER A 86 -9.34 -4.32 12.74
CA SER A 86 -8.31 -5.08 13.46
C SER A 86 -7.90 -4.47 14.79
N GLY A 87 -8.68 -3.52 15.34
CA GLY A 87 -8.31 -2.82 16.57
C GLY A 87 -7.04 -1.98 16.44
N GLY A 88 -6.72 -1.50 15.23
CA GLY A 88 -5.54 -0.69 14.93
C GLY A 88 -4.28 -1.50 14.58
N ARG A 89 -4.35 -2.84 14.61
CA ARG A 89 -3.19 -3.72 14.39
C ARG A 89 -2.62 -3.61 12.97
N TYR A 90 -3.47 -3.66 11.94
CA TYR A 90 -3.06 -3.64 10.54
C TYR A 90 -3.27 -2.27 9.90
N ARG A 91 -2.80 -1.21 10.58
CA ARG A 91 -2.85 0.15 10.04
C ARG A 91 -1.74 0.41 9.03
N GLY A 92 -2.00 1.27 8.06
CA GLY A 92 -0.99 1.86 7.18
C GLY A 92 -0.14 2.93 7.91
N LEU A 93 0.96 3.34 7.29
CA LEU A 93 1.85 4.37 7.84
C LEU A 93 1.18 5.75 7.92
N ALA A 94 0.30 6.09 6.97
CA ALA A 94 -0.43 7.35 6.92
C ALA A 94 -1.87 7.21 7.46
N SER A 95 -2.02 6.54 8.61
CA SER A 95 -3.33 6.13 9.17
C SER A 95 -4.26 7.29 9.58
N GLU A 96 -3.79 8.53 9.61
CA GLU A 96 -4.59 9.74 9.85
C GLU A 96 -4.66 10.67 8.62
N ALA A 97 -4.04 10.31 7.50
CA ALA A 97 -4.19 11.04 6.25
C ALA A 97 -5.63 10.99 5.71
N GLU A 98 -6.07 12.04 5.05
CA GLU A 98 -7.27 12.02 4.24
C GLU A 98 -6.98 11.43 2.87
N VAL A 99 -7.96 10.82 2.24
CA VAL A 99 -7.79 10.19 0.93
C VAL A 99 -8.80 10.70 -0.11
N VAL A 100 -8.33 10.79 -1.34
CA VAL A 100 -9.16 10.95 -2.54
C VAL A 100 -9.02 9.69 -3.38
N LEU A 101 -10.14 9.04 -3.67
CA LEU A 101 -10.17 7.76 -4.37
C LEU A 101 -10.58 7.97 -5.82
N VAL A 102 -9.74 7.57 -6.77
CA VAL A 102 -9.94 7.82 -8.21
C VAL A 102 -9.97 6.50 -8.96
N LYS A 103 -11.15 6.11 -9.41
CA LYS A 103 -11.36 4.91 -10.21
C LYS A 103 -10.96 5.17 -11.66
N ALA A 104 -10.10 4.32 -12.23
CA ALA A 104 -9.64 4.39 -13.61
C ALA A 104 -10.09 3.21 -14.50
N MET A 105 -10.71 2.18 -13.94
CA MET A 105 -11.25 1.05 -14.70
C MET A 105 -12.69 1.35 -15.17
N SER A 106 -12.97 1.12 -16.44
CA SER A 106 -14.32 1.26 -16.99
C SER A 106 -15.30 0.22 -16.43
N SER A 107 -16.60 0.41 -16.69
CA SER A 107 -17.65 -0.58 -16.36
C SER A 107 -17.47 -1.92 -17.06
N GLU A 108 -16.73 -1.94 -18.18
CA GLU A 108 -16.40 -3.14 -18.95
C GLU A 108 -15.14 -3.86 -18.42
N GLY A 109 -14.54 -3.37 -17.31
CA GLY A 109 -13.34 -3.94 -16.74
C GLY A 109 -12.04 -3.56 -17.48
N LYS A 110 -12.07 -2.53 -18.34
CA LYS A 110 -10.90 -2.08 -19.12
C LYS A 110 -10.17 -0.93 -18.43
N ILE A 111 -8.84 -0.98 -18.43
CA ILE A 111 -7.94 0.10 -18.05
C ILE A 111 -7.26 0.57 -19.33
N THR A 112 -7.40 1.86 -19.69
CA THR A 112 -6.79 2.48 -20.87
C THR A 112 -5.83 3.60 -20.45
N GLY A 113 -4.85 3.92 -21.31
CA GLY A 113 -3.93 5.03 -21.09
C GLY A 113 -4.68 6.34 -20.89
N LYS A 114 -5.73 6.59 -21.71
CA LYS A 114 -6.61 7.76 -21.58
C LYS A 114 -7.23 7.89 -20.18
N ASN A 115 -7.80 6.80 -19.67
CA ASN A 115 -8.43 6.83 -18.33
C ASN A 115 -7.38 7.01 -17.23
N VAL A 116 -6.21 6.41 -17.36
CA VAL A 116 -5.09 6.56 -16.42
C VAL A 116 -4.58 8.00 -16.43
N ALA A 117 -4.33 8.59 -17.59
CA ALA A 117 -3.89 9.98 -17.72
C ALA A 117 -4.93 10.95 -17.14
N HIS A 118 -6.23 10.72 -17.44
CA HIS A 118 -7.32 11.53 -16.86
C HIS A 118 -7.36 11.41 -15.32
N ALA A 119 -7.23 10.19 -14.78
CA ALA A 119 -7.18 9.96 -13.33
C ALA A 119 -5.99 10.67 -12.67
N ILE A 120 -4.81 10.64 -13.29
CA ILE A 120 -3.61 11.32 -12.81
C ILE A 120 -3.80 12.84 -12.78
N ARG A 121 -4.44 13.44 -13.81
CA ARG A 121 -4.71 14.89 -13.90
C ARG A 121 -5.83 15.39 -12.99
N LEU A 122 -6.60 14.51 -12.37
CA LEU A 122 -7.74 14.89 -11.54
C LEU A 122 -7.36 15.92 -10.44
N PRO A 123 -6.24 15.82 -9.74
CA PRO A 123 -5.84 16.83 -8.75
C PRO A 123 -5.72 18.24 -9.31
N LEU A 124 -5.37 18.40 -10.58
CA LEU A 124 -5.26 19.72 -11.24
C LEU A 124 -6.63 20.36 -11.47
N ARG A 125 -7.67 19.54 -11.67
CA ARG A 125 -9.06 20.02 -11.84
C ARG A 125 -9.71 20.41 -10.51
N TYR A 126 -9.23 19.86 -9.38
CA TYR A 126 -9.81 20.06 -8.05
C TYR A 126 -8.75 20.48 -7.00
N PRO A 127 -8.08 21.63 -7.19
CA PRO A 127 -7.01 22.09 -6.31
C PRO A 127 -7.46 22.31 -4.85
N HIS A 128 -8.75 22.60 -4.64
CA HIS A 128 -9.34 22.76 -3.31
C HIS A 128 -9.32 21.47 -2.46
N LEU A 129 -9.10 20.30 -3.06
CA LEU A 129 -8.91 19.05 -2.32
C LEU A 129 -7.60 19.02 -1.57
N GLY A 130 -6.61 19.83 -1.94
CA GLY A 130 -5.32 19.94 -1.25
C GLY A 130 -4.47 18.68 -1.36
N ILE A 131 -4.55 17.95 -2.49
CA ILE A 131 -3.80 16.72 -2.71
C ILE A 131 -2.30 17.06 -2.80
N ARG A 132 -1.46 16.35 -2.04
CA ARG A 132 0.00 16.53 -2.01
C ARG A 132 0.75 15.28 -2.48
N VAL A 133 0.10 14.12 -2.41
CA VAL A 133 0.67 12.83 -2.80
C VAL A 133 -0.34 12.12 -3.71
N LEU A 134 0.14 11.55 -4.79
CA LEU A 134 -0.64 10.71 -5.71
C LEU A 134 0.01 9.34 -5.82
N ASN A 135 -0.74 8.28 -5.57
CA ASN A 135 -0.31 6.90 -5.77
C ASN A 135 -1.05 6.27 -6.94
N VAL A 136 -0.32 5.66 -7.87
CA VAL A 136 -0.87 4.94 -9.02
C VAL A 136 -0.40 3.49 -8.98
N SER A 137 -1.33 2.57 -8.63
CA SER A 137 -1.04 1.14 -8.49
C SER A 137 -1.57 0.31 -9.67
N LEU A 138 -1.64 0.90 -10.85
CA LEU A 138 -2.09 0.25 -12.10
C LEU A 138 -1.32 0.80 -13.30
N ALA A 139 -1.41 0.08 -14.43
CA ALA A 139 -0.88 0.52 -15.72
C ALA A 139 -1.83 0.10 -16.84
N ALA A 140 -1.85 0.86 -17.93
CA ALA A 140 -2.52 0.45 -19.16
C ALA A 140 -1.75 -0.68 -19.86
N PRO A 141 -2.40 -1.43 -20.78
CA PRO A 141 -1.73 -2.41 -21.63
C PRO A 141 -0.53 -1.81 -22.38
N SER A 142 0.50 -2.62 -22.65
CA SER A 142 1.72 -2.14 -23.33
C SER A 142 1.49 -1.70 -24.78
N SER A 143 0.40 -2.13 -25.39
CA SER A 143 -0.02 -1.75 -26.73
C SER A 143 -0.95 -0.54 -26.78
N ASP A 144 -1.23 0.09 -25.61
CA ASP A 144 -2.13 1.24 -25.56
C ASP A 144 -1.45 2.47 -26.20
N PRO A 145 -2.10 3.15 -27.16
CA PRO A 145 -1.51 4.29 -27.87
C PRO A 145 -1.34 5.53 -26.99
N ASP A 146 -2.08 5.62 -25.88
CA ASP A 146 -2.08 6.79 -24.99
C ASP A 146 -1.02 6.71 -23.88
N LEU A 147 -0.06 5.77 -23.93
CA LEU A 147 1.01 5.66 -22.94
C LEU A 147 1.87 6.95 -22.82
N PRO A 148 2.22 7.67 -23.91
CA PRO A 148 2.92 8.96 -23.79
C PRO A 148 2.12 10.00 -23.03
N GLU A 149 0.79 9.98 -23.16
CA GLU A 149 -0.12 10.89 -22.45
C GLU A 149 -0.15 10.62 -20.95
N VAL A 150 0.05 9.37 -20.53
CA VAL A 150 0.20 9.00 -19.12
C VAL A 150 1.48 9.61 -18.52
N GLU A 151 2.61 9.57 -19.23
CA GLU A 151 3.85 10.20 -18.77
C GLU A 151 3.71 11.73 -18.69
N ALA A 152 3.10 12.35 -19.71
CA ALA A 152 2.81 13.78 -19.71
C ALA A 152 1.95 14.20 -18.51
N ALA A 153 0.91 13.42 -18.18
CA ALA A 153 0.06 13.66 -17.02
C ALA A 153 0.85 13.61 -15.69
N VAL A 154 1.82 12.69 -15.58
CA VAL A 154 2.71 12.63 -14.40
C VAL A 154 3.55 13.90 -14.29
N ALA A 155 4.18 14.34 -15.40
CA ALA A 155 5.00 15.54 -15.41
C ALA A 155 4.20 16.80 -15.00
N GLU A 156 2.99 16.97 -15.56
CA GLU A 156 2.08 18.09 -15.24
C GLU A 156 1.72 18.13 -13.74
N VAL A 157 1.38 16.98 -13.16
CA VAL A 157 0.97 16.88 -11.75
C VAL A 157 2.15 17.14 -10.82
N VAL A 158 3.34 16.65 -11.16
CA VAL A 158 4.57 16.92 -10.37
C VAL A 158 4.95 18.40 -10.46
N ALA A 159 4.84 19.02 -11.65
CA ALA A 159 5.08 20.45 -11.81
C ALA A 159 4.10 21.31 -10.98
N ALA A 160 2.90 20.80 -10.74
CA ALA A 160 1.91 21.45 -9.86
C ALA A 160 2.16 21.21 -8.34
N GLY A 161 3.26 20.56 -7.96
CA GLY A 161 3.66 20.39 -6.56
C GLY A 161 3.11 19.13 -5.88
N ILE A 162 2.65 18.14 -6.65
CA ILE A 162 2.13 16.86 -6.15
C ILE A 162 3.15 15.75 -6.41
N THR A 163 3.55 15.02 -5.37
CA THR A 163 4.50 13.90 -5.52
C THR A 163 3.77 12.66 -6.03
N VAL A 164 4.25 12.08 -7.13
CA VAL A 164 3.65 10.90 -7.76
C VAL A 164 4.46 9.64 -7.44
N PHE A 165 3.78 8.63 -6.91
CA PHE A 165 4.31 7.29 -6.71
C PHE A 165 3.66 6.31 -7.68
N ALA A 166 4.46 5.42 -8.26
CA ALA A 166 3.97 4.42 -9.18
C ALA A 166 4.56 3.04 -8.90
N ALA A 167 3.73 2.01 -9.01
CA ALA A 167 4.15 0.62 -8.89
C ALA A 167 5.02 0.22 -10.08
N ALA A 168 6.22 -0.32 -9.83
CA ALA A 168 7.17 -0.70 -10.88
C ALA A 168 6.64 -1.75 -11.85
N GLY A 169 5.72 -2.60 -11.39
CA GLY A 169 5.22 -3.78 -12.10
C GLY A 169 5.79 -5.08 -11.52
N ASN A 170 5.18 -6.20 -11.89
CA ASN A 170 5.42 -7.51 -11.29
C ASN A 170 6.03 -8.50 -12.30
N THR A 171 6.82 -8.01 -13.25
CA THR A 171 7.44 -8.83 -14.30
C THR A 171 8.95 -8.63 -14.27
N PRO A 172 9.70 -9.50 -13.57
CA PRO A 172 11.15 -9.40 -13.49
C PRO A 172 11.81 -9.40 -14.88
N GLY A 173 12.88 -8.62 -15.01
CA GLY A 173 13.63 -8.52 -16.27
C GLY A 173 12.92 -7.74 -17.39
N ARG A 174 11.79 -7.11 -17.11
CA ARG A 174 11.14 -6.16 -18.00
C ARG A 174 11.15 -4.76 -17.40
N PRO A 175 11.44 -3.71 -18.20
CA PRO A 175 11.37 -2.33 -17.74
C PRO A 175 9.96 -1.95 -17.28
N SER A 176 9.89 -1.00 -16.35
CA SER A 176 8.63 -0.40 -15.91
C SER A 176 7.94 0.32 -17.07
N ARG A 177 6.61 0.38 -17.04
CA ARG A 177 5.76 1.06 -18.04
C ARG A 177 5.07 2.28 -17.43
N PRO A 178 4.56 3.20 -18.24
CA PRO A 178 3.81 4.33 -17.72
C PRO A 178 2.66 3.89 -16.80
N PRO A 179 2.50 4.59 -15.66
CA PRO A 179 3.16 5.82 -15.21
C PRO A 179 4.55 5.62 -14.59
N ALA A 180 4.96 4.37 -14.27
CA ALA A 180 6.20 4.09 -13.56
C ALA A 180 7.48 4.37 -14.36
N SER A 181 7.40 4.45 -15.70
CA SER A 181 8.51 4.85 -16.57
C SER A 181 8.72 6.37 -16.64
N ALA A 182 7.78 7.18 -16.16
CA ALA A 182 7.91 8.63 -16.16
C ALA A 182 9.10 9.08 -15.28
N PRO A 183 9.95 10.01 -15.75
CA PRO A 183 11.10 10.51 -14.98
C PRO A 183 10.70 11.12 -13.64
N GLU A 184 9.58 11.83 -13.61
CA GLU A 184 9.06 12.57 -12.47
C GLU A 184 8.42 11.65 -11.43
N ALA A 185 7.95 10.46 -11.82
CA ALA A 185 7.38 9.50 -10.87
C ALA A 185 8.46 8.89 -9.98
N ILE A 186 8.16 8.72 -8.69
CA ILE A 186 8.92 7.85 -7.79
C ILE A 186 8.41 6.43 -7.98
N THR A 187 9.21 5.62 -8.67
CA THR A 187 8.85 4.25 -9.01
C THR A 187 9.30 3.30 -7.92
N VAL A 188 8.37 2.49 -7.42
CA VAL A 188 8.58 1.63 -6.27
C VAL A 188 8.61 0.16 -6.69
N GLY A 189 9.75 -0.48 -6.52
CA GLY A 189 9.95 -1.91 -6.66
C GLY A 189 9.60 -2.68 -5.40
N GLY A 190 9.76 -4.00 -5.45
CA GLY A 190 9.34 -4.90 -4.38
C GLY A 190 10.47 -5.34 -3.46
N LEU A 191 10.18 -5.38 -2.16
CA LEU A 191 11.01 -5.95 -1.10
C LEU A 191 10.27 -7.13 -0.46
N ASP A 192 10.99 -8.19 -0.15
CA ASP A 192 10.58 -9.25 0.78
C ASP A 192 11.42 -9.12 2.07
N ASP A 193 10.85 -8.49 3.08
CA ASP A 193 11.44 -8.32 4.41
C ASP A 193 11.09 -9.47 5.36
N LYS A 194 10.58 -10.58 4.82
CA LYS A 194 10.11 -11.77 5.56
C LYS A 194 9.00 -11.50 6.58
N GLY A 195 8.39 -10.30 6.56
CA GLY A 195 7.42 -9.88 7.57
C GLY A 195 8.05 -9.50 8.92
N GLU A 196 9.36 -9.28 8.95
CA GLU A 196 10.16 -9.04 10.15
C GLU A 196 10.77 -7.64 10.14
N ARG A 197 11.17 -7.16 11.31
CA ARG A 197 11.79 -5.84 11.49
C ARG A 197 13.27 -5.82 11.10
N GLU A 198 13.97 -6.92 11.36
CA GLU A 198 15.42 -7.09 11.16
C GLU A 198 15.69 -8.51 10.61
N GLY A 199 15.23 -8.75 9.38
CA GLY A 199 15.42 -10.03 8.73
C GLY A 199 16.37 -9.95 7.52
N ASP A 200 16.73 -11.09 6.98
CA ASP A 200 17.44 -11.21 5.71
C ASP A 200 16.53 -10.79 4.55
N ALA A 201 16.41 -9.45 4.36
CA ALA A 201 15.60 -8.90 3.30
C ALA A 201 16.14 -9.29 1.93
N SER A 202 15.23 -9.61 1.03
CA SER A 202 15.54 -9.92 -0.37
C SER A 202 14.65 -9.09 -1.31
N LEU A 203 15.05 -8.97 -2.58
CA LEU A 203 14.17 -8.34 -3.55
C LEU A 203 12.99 -9.27 -3.87
N TRP A 204 11.80 -8.70 -3.83
CA TRP A 204 10.62 -9.35 -4.38
C TRP A 204 10.63 -9.20 -5.92
N PRO A 205 10.21 -10.22 -6.70
CA PRO A 205 10.25 -10.19 -8.15
C PRO A 205 9.41 -9.06 -8.75
N SER A 206 10.03 -7.91 -9.02
CA SER A 206 9.40 -6.74 -9.64
C SER A 206 10.06 -6.35 -10.95
N SER A 207 9.39 -5.50 -11.74
CA SER A 207 9.94 -4.94 -12.96
C SER A 207 11.09 -3.99 -12.63
N TYR A 208 12.14 -4.02 -13.47
CA TYR A 208 13.30 -3.12 -13.38
C TYR A 208 14.00 -3.01 -14.74
N GLY A 209 14.74 -1.96 -14.93
CA GLY A 209 15.57 -1.79 -16.09
C GLY A 209 15.75 -0.32 -16.51
N THR A 210 16.58 -0.11 -17.52
CA THR A 210 16.77 1.18 -18.15
C THR A 210 15.56 1.49 -19.05
N ILE A 211 14.89 2.59 -18.75
CA ILE A 211 13.73 3.08 -19.51
C ILE A 211 14.21 3.83 -20.77
N ARG A 212 15.20 4.71 -20.57
CA ARG A 212 15.90 5.50 -21.60
C ARG A 212 17.28 5.85 -21.07
N GLU A 213 18.15 6.37 -21.91
CA GLU A 213 19.51 6.72 -21.51
C GLU A 213 19.50 7.60 -20.24
N GLY A 214 20.27 7.17 -19.24
CA GLY A 214 20.35 7.85 -17.94
C GLY A 214 19.16 7.68 -17.00
N LEU A 215 18.14 6.89 -17.35
CA LEU A 215 16.96 6.67 -16.52
C LEU A 215 16.74 5.20 -16.23
N ASP A 216 17.17 4.76 -15.06
CA ASP A 216 16.89 3.44 -14.50
C ASP A 216 15.69 3.48 -13.54
N LYS A 217 14.89 2.43 -13.55
CA LYS A 217 13.78 2.22 -12.61
C LYS A 217 13.86 0.81 -12.03
N PRO A 218 13.44 0.59 -10.76
CA PRO A 218 12.76 1.50 -9.83
C PRO A 218 13.72 2.51 -9.15
N ASP A 219 13.15 3.52 -8.49
CA ASP A 219 13.90 4.51 -7.70
C ASP A 219 14.31 3.98 -6.32
N LEU A 220 13.43 3.15 -5.71
CA LEU A 220 13.63 2.47 -4.43
C LEU A 220 12.70 1.24 -4.34
N VAL A 221 12.86 0.45 -3.28
CA VAL A 221 11.99 -0.71 -3.00
C VAL A 221 11.31 -0.58 -1.64
N ALA A 222 10.11 -1.16 -1.54
CA ALA A 222 9.33 -1.23 -0.31
C ALA A 222 8.66 -2.61 -0.18
N PRO A 223 8.16 -3.01 1.01
CA PRO A 223 7.52 -4.30 1.19
C PRO A 223 6.43 -4.57 0.15
N ALA A 224 6.59 -5.67 -0.59
CA ALA A 224 5.71 -6.08 -1.69
C ALA A 224 5.14 -7.49 -1.49
N ILE A 225 5.38 -8.11 -0.35
CA ILE A 225 4.86 -9.45 0.01
C ILE A 225 4.50 -9.46 1.50
N TRP A 226 3.56 -10.32 1.83
CA TRP A 226 3.04 -10.44 3.19
C TRP A 226 2.49 -9.10 3.73
N VAL A 227 1.95 -8.25 2.85
CA VAL A 227 1.35 -6.98 3.24
C VAL A 227 -0.06 -7.25 3.78
N PRO A 228 -0.38 -6.92 5.05
CA PRO A 228 -1.73 -7.06 5.56
C PRO A 228 -2.67 -6.08 4.86
N ALA A 229 -3.76 -6.58 4.29
CA ALA A 229 -4.78 -5.75 3.68
C ALA A 229 -6.18 -6.27 4.00
N PRO A 230 -7.20 -5.39 4.16
CA PRO A 230 -8.54 -5.81 4.48
C PRO A 230 -9.23 -6.44 3.28
N MET A 231 -9.98 -7.50 3.52
CA MET A 231 -10.81 -8.13 2.49
C MET A 231 -12.06 -7.30 2.21
N LEU A 232 -12.47 -7.28 0.95
CA LEU A 232 -13.70 -6.60 0.54
C LEU A 232 -14.92 -7.34 1.11
N PRO A 233 -15.81 -6.67 1.87
CA PRO A 233 -16.96 -7.32 2.51
C PRO A 233 -17.89 -7.99 1.49
N GLY A 234 -18.49 -9.12 1.87
CA GLY A 234 -19.50 -9.83 1.06
C GLY A 234 -18.95 -10.61 -0.13
N THR A 235 -17.64 -10.59 -0.38
CA THR A 235 -16.99 -11.42 -1.41
C THR A 235 -16.92 -12.88 -1.00
N LEU A 236 -16.72 -13.78 -1.97
CA LEU A 236 -16.50 -15.20 -1.69
C LEU A 236 -15.26 -15.41 -0.81
N VAL A 237 -14.19 -14.63 -1.04
CA VAL A 237 -12.96 -14.67 -0.26
C VAL A 237 -13.21 -14.33 1.22
N ALA A 238 -13.94 -13.24 1.50
CA ALA A 238 -14.29 -12.86 2.87
C ALA A 238 -15.19 -13.89 3.55
N ARG A 239 -16.18 -14.45 2.83
CA ARG A 239 -17.07 -15.50 3.37
C ARG A 239 -16.31 -16.79 3.67
N GLU A 240 -15.39 -17.20 2.78
CA GLU A 240 -14.52 -18.35 3.02
C GLU A 240 -13.65 -18.16 4.26
N ALA A 241 -13.04 -16.99 4.41
CA ALA A 241 -12.24 -16.70 5.59
C ALA A 241 -13.04 -16.81 6.89
N VAL A 242 -14.24 -16.21 6.94
CA VAL A 242 -15.15 -16.33 8.10
C VAL A 242 -15.45 -17.79 8.42
N ALA A 243 -15.86 -18.58 7.40
CA ALA A 243 -16.21 -19.99 7.59
C ALA A 243 -15.02 -20.81 8.10
N LEU A 244 -13.82 -20.61 7.55
CA LEU A 244 -12.62 -21.35 7.95
C LEU A 244 -12.17 -21.00 9.38
N PHE A 245 -12.20 -19.72 9.77
CA PHE A 245 -11.83 -19.33 11.13
C PHE A 245 -12.86 -19.79 12.17
N GLN A 246 -14.15 -19.76 11.85
CA GLN A 246 -15.19 -20.32 12.71
C GLN A 246 -15.03 -21.84 12.89
N LEU A 247 -14.82 -22.58 11.78
CA LEU A 247 -14.57 -24.01 11.82
C LEU A 247 -13.32 -24.34 12.65
N LEU A 248 -12.22 -23.58 12.45
CA LEU A 248 -10.99 -23.79 13.21
C LEU A 248 -11.22 -23.60 14.72
N SER A 249 -11.95 -22.54 15.12
CA SER A 249 -12.27 -22.29 16.53
C SER A 249 -13.03 -23.45 17.17
N VAL A 250 -14.06 -23.96 16.49
CA VAL A 250 -14.84 -25.11 16.98
C VAL A 250 -13.97 -26.37 17.10
N LEU A 251 -13.10 -26.64 16.12
CA LEU A 251 -12.21 -27.81 16.15
C LEU A 251 -11.17 -27.68 17.26
N GLU A 252 -10.62 -26.50 17.51
CA GLU A 252 -9.68 -26.23 18.61
C GLU A 252 -10.36 -26.44 19.97
N GLU A 253 -11.61 -25.97 20.16
CA GLU A 253 -12.41 -26.20 21.37
C GLU A 253 -12.65 -27.70 21.62
N LEU A 254 -13.08 -28.43 20.59
CA LEU A 254 -13.28 -29.89 20.68
C LEU A 254 -11.98 -30.64 21.01
N SER A 255 -10.84 -30.22 20.46
CA SER A 255 -9.56 -30.81 20.76
C SER A 255 -9.15 -30.61 22.23
N VAL A 256 -9.42 -29.42 22.79
CA VAL A 256 -9.19 -29.12 24.21
C VAL A 256 -10.10 -29.94 25.13
N GLU A 257 -11.40 -30.02 24.82
CA GLU A 257 -12.36 -30.81 25.61
C GLU A 257 -12.00 -32.30 25.63
N GLN A 258 -11.56 -32.86 24.49
CA GLN A 258 -11.05 -34.24 24.42
C GLN A 258 -9.78 -34.42 25.28
N GLY A 259 -8.91 -33.41 25.35
CA GLY A 259 -7.72 -33.42 26.22
C GLY A 259 -8.06 -33.46 27.72
N PHE A 260 -9.12 -32.75 28.16
CA PHE A 260 -9.61 -32.80 29.54
C PHE A 260 -10.36 -34.08 29.88
N SER A 261 -11.01 -34.73 28.93
CA SER A 261 -11.74 -35.99 29.12
C SER A 261 -10.80 -37.20 29.39
N GLU A 262 -9.52 -37.09 29.05
CA GLU A 262 -8.52 -38.15 29.28
C GLU A 262 -8.17 -38.34 30.77
N GLN A 263 -8.36 -37.34 31.61
CA GLN A 263 -8.22 -37.55 33.03
C GLN A 263 -9.40 -38.38 33.61
N LYS A 264 -10.44 -38.62 32.81
CA LYS A 264 -11.66 -39.29 33.25
C LYS A 264 -12.13 -40.52 32.50
N GLN A 265 -11.83 -40.75 31.20
CA GLN A 265 -12.10 -42.03 30.47
C GLN A 265 -11.72 -41.96 28.99
N ARG A 266 -10.99 -42.98 28.50
CA ARG A 266 -10.83 -43.57 27.15
C ARG A 266 -11.62 -42.92 25.97
N ALA A 267 -11.17 -41.78 25.46
CA ALA A 267 -11.44 -41.42 24.07
C ALA A 267 -10.49 -42.23 23.18
N SER A 268 -10.98 -42.82 22.11
CA SER A 268 -10.17 -43.66 21.23
C SER A 268 -9.10 -42.84 20.52
N HIS A 269 -7.93 -43.40 20.36
CA HIS A 269 -6.79 -42.77 19.66
C HIS A 269 -7.15 -42.32 18.22
N ASP A 270 -8.17 -42.96 17.61
CA ASP A 270 -8.66 -42.68 16.26
C ASP A 270 -9.46 -41.38 16.15
N GLU A 271 -10.26 -41.01 17.16
CA GLU A 271 -11.07 -39.76 17.12
C GLU A 271 -10.21 -38.50 17.23
N ARG A 272 -9.13 -38.55 18.01
CA ARG A 272 -8.16 -37.47 18.13
C ARG A 272 -7.33 -37.28 16.87
N SER A 273 -6.90 -38.38 16.27
CA SER A 273 -6.22 -38.37 14.98
C SER A 273 -7.10 -37.68 13.93
N SER A 274 -8.42 -37.87 14.01
CA SER A 274 -9.40 -37.27 13.11
C SER A 274 -9.58 -35.75 13.34
N VAL A 275 -9.74 -35.27 14.58
CA VAL A 275 -9.93 -33.83 14.89
C VAL A 275 -8.63 -33.06 14.57
N ASN A 276 -7.46 -33.56 14.98
CA ASN A 276 -6.19 -32.91 14.67
C ASN A 276 -5.94 -32.87 13.15
N GLY A 277 -6.27 -33.94 12.42
CA GLY A 277 -6.19 -33.94 10.96
C GLY A 277 -7.07 -32.90 10.29
N LEU A 278 -8.28 -32.62 10.84
CA LEU A 278 -9.15 -31.55 10.37
C LEU A 278 -8.57 -30.16 10.69
N ILE A 279 -8.02 -29.95 11.89
CA ILE A 279 -7.33 -28.71 12.27
C ILE A 279 -6.17 -28.42 11.30
N ASP A 280 -5.35 -29.43 10.99
CA ASP A 280 -4.25 -29.28 10.04
C ASP A 280 -4.73 -28.94 8.63
N ALA A 281 -5.80 -29.61 8.15
CA ALA A 281 -6.37 -29.36 6.83
C ALA A 281 -6.95 -27.93 6.71
N VAL A 282 -7.71 -27.49 7.71
CA VAL A 282 -8.28 -26.12 7.77
C VAL A 282 -7.16 -25.08 7.87
N SER A 283 -6.18 -25.31 8.73
CA SER A 283 -5.02 -24.43 8.86
C SER A 283 -4.20 -24.34 7.57
N ALA A 284 -4.00 -25.45 6.89
CA ALA A 284 -3.33 -25.48 5.59
C ALA A 284 -4.13 -24.70 4.52
N ARG A 285 -5.46 -24.75 4.55
CA ARG A 285 -6.31 -23.95 3.65
C ARG A 285 -6.19 -22.46 3.94
N ILE A 286 -6.28 -22.05 5.22
CA ILE A 286 -6.10 -20.67 5.67
C ILE A 286 -4.73 -20.13 5.21
N ASN A 287 -3.66 -20.90 5.39
CA ASN A 287 -2.31 -20.51 5.01
C ASN A 287 -2.15 -20.39 3.49
N ARG A 288 -2.72 -21.30 2.69
CA ARG A 288 -2.69 -21.22 1.22
C ARG A 288 -3.39 -19.97 0.69
N GLN A 289 -4.50 -19.58 1.31
CA GLN A 289 -5.24 -18.38 0.95
C GLN A 289 -4.64 -17.11 1.56
N LYS A 290 -3.58 -17.26 2.38
CA LYS A 290 -2.92 -16.14 3.08
C LYS A 290 -3.86 -15.34 4.00
N TYR A 291 -4.94 -15.97 4.52
CA TYR A 291 -5.82 -15.31 5.48
C TYR A 291 -5.11 -15.14 6.83
N ILE A 292 -5.21 -13.94 7.41
CA ILE A 292 -4.65 -13.61 8.73
C ILE A 292 -5.72 -13.32 9.78
N GLY A 293 -6.95 -13.28 9.36
CA GLY A 293 -8.15 -13.14 10.18
C GLY A 293 -9.39 -13.16 9.32
N VAL A 294 -10.54 -12.95 9.92
CA VAL A 294 -11.84 -12.93 9.22
C VAL A 294 -11.99 -11.74 8.27
N ASP A 295 -11.25 -10.65 8.52
CA ASP A 295 -11.35 -9.40 7.77
C ASP A 295 -10.09 -9.06 6.97
N TYR A 296 -8.97 -9.78 7.17
CA TYR A 296 -7.68 -9.46 6.57
C TYR A 296 -7.01 -10.67 5.94
N GLN A 297 -6.29 -10.38 4.87
CA GLN A 297 -5.38 -11.34 4.21
C GLN A 297 -4.04 -10.68 3.90
N HIS A 298 -3.02 -11.49 3.65
CA HIS A 298 -1.79 -11.01 3.02
C HIS A 298 -1.97 -10.86 1.52
N VAL A 299 -1.41 -9.79 0.99
CA VAL A 299 -1.35 -9.51 -0.45
C VAL A 299 0.08 -9.28 -0.89
N ASP A 300 0.32 -9.49 -2.19
CA ASP A 300 1.64 -9.35 -2.80
C ASP A 300 1.54 -8.47 -4.05
N GLY A 301 2.64 -7.78 -4.35
CA GLY A 301 2.80 -6.97 -5.55
C GLY A 301 3.33 -5.57 -5.28
N THR A 302 3.97 -4.99 -6.29
CA THR A 302 4.44 -3.58 -6.25
C THR A 302 3.28 -2.60 -6.09
N SER A 303 2.05 -3.02 -6.41
CA SER A 303 0.82 -2.25 -6.15
C SER A 303 0.60 -1.96 -4.67
N PHE A 304 1.22 -2.72 -3.76
CA PHE A 304 1.19 -2.48 -2.31
C PHE A 304 2.47 -1.79 -1.82
N ALA A 305 3.60 -1.99 -2.49
CA ALA A 305 4.84 -1.28 -2.18
C ALA A 305 4.73 0.23 -2.45
N ALA A 306 4.12 0.62 -3.57
CA ALA A 306 3.95 2.02 -3.94
C ALA A 306 3.12 2.82 -2.90
N PRO A 307 1.94 2.38 -2.43
CA PRO A 307 1.20 3.09 -1.40
C PRO A 307 1.91 3.13 -0.04
N ILE A 308 2.76 2.15 0.29
CA ILE A 308 3.64 2.22 1.46
C ILE A 308 4.62 3.39 1.30
N ALA A 309 5.29 3.53 0.16
CA ALA A 309 6.20 4.64 -0.10
C ALA A 309 5.47 5.99 -0.12
N ALA A 310 4.27 6.05 -0.72
CA ALA A 310 3.42 7.23 -0.72
C ALA A 310 3.02 7.66 0.71
N SER A 311 2.78 6.70 1.60
CA SER A 311 2.46 7.00 2.99
C SER A 311 3.66 7.52 3.79
N VAL A 312 4.89 7.11 3.45
CA VAL A 312 6.11 7.72 4.02
C VAL A 312 6.24 9.18 3.60
N ALA A 313 5.95 9.50 2.33
CA ALA A 313 5.91 10.90 1.88
C ALA A 313 4.86 11.73 2.64
N ALA A 314 3.72 11.15 2.97
CA ALA A 314 2.73 11.81 3.82
C ALA A 314 3.24 12.07 5.24
N GLN A 315 4.01 11.14 5.84
CA GLN A 315 4.68 11.37 7.14
C GLN A 315 5.75 12.48 7.04
N MET A 316 6.51 12.53 5.94
CA MET A 316 7.48 13.60 5.69
C MET A 316 6.78 14.97 5.56
N LEU A 317 5.64 15.04 4.87
CA LEU A 317 4.84 16.26 4.71
C LEU A 317 4.17 16.69 6.02
N GLU A 318 3.76 15.77 6.88
CA GLU A 318 3.30 16.10 8.24
C GLU A 318 4.44 16.73 9.06
N ALA A 319 5.66 16.19 8.95
CA ALA A 319 6.83 16.73 9.63
C ALA A 319 7.26 18.09 9.07
N ASN A 320 7.19 18.26 7.75
CA ASN A 320 7.55 19.47 7.03
C ASN A 320 6.62 19.73 5.83
N PRO A 321 5.53 20.49 6.01
CA PRO A 321 4.55 20.76 4.95
C PRO A 321 5.10 21.53 3.75
N SER A 322 6.27 22.18 3.87
CA SER A 322 6.87 22.99 2.80
C SER A 322 7.71 22.19 1.80
N LEU A 323 7.85 20.87 1.98
CA LEU A 323 8.63 20.03 1.07
C LEU A 323 8.01 20.03 -0.33
N THR A 324 8.85 20.21 -1.34
CA THR A 324 8.49 20.04 -2.75
C THR A 324 8.58 18.57 -3.17
N PRO A 325 7.98 18.17 -4.31
CA PRO A 325 8.14 16.80 -4.85
C PRO A 325 9.61 16.39 -5.02
N ALA A 326 10.45 17.30 -5.50
CA ALA A 326 11.90 17.07 -5.66
C ALA A 326 12.58 16.79 -4.32
N GLN A 327 12.24 17.55 -3.28
CA GLN A 327 12.79 17.34 -1.92
C GLN A 327 12.27 16.05 -1.28
N ILE A 328 11.00 15.67 -1.50
CA ILE A 328 10.48 14.39 -1.04
C ILE A 328 11.25 13.25 -1.70
N ARG A 329 11.47 13.31 -3.03
CA ARG A 329 12.28 12.34 -3.75
C ARG A 329 13.71 12.29 -3.20
N GLU A 330 14.38 13.44 -3.06
CA GLU A 330 15.73 13.54 -2.48
C GLU A 330 15.81 12.87 -1.12
N GLY A 331 14.90 13.20 -0.20
CA GLY A 331 14.89 12.64 1.15
C GLY A 331 14.67 11.14 1.18
N LEU A 332 13.72 10.63 0.39
CA LEU A 332 13.47 9.20 0.28
C LEU A 332 14.68 8.43 -0.24
N LEU A 333 15.33 8.94 -1.30
CA LEU A 333 16.50 8.28 -1.90
C LEU A 333 17.75 8.38 -1.02
N ALA A 334 17.99 9.54 -0.40
CA ALA A 334 19.13 9.76 0.49
C ALA A 334 19.07 8.93 1.77
N THR A 335 17.88 8.57 2.22
CA THR A 335 17.67 7.80 3.47
C THR A 335 17.37 6.33 3.25
N ALA A 336 17.19 5.88 2.01
CA ALA A 336 17.02 4.48 1.68
C ALA A 336 18.26 3.66 2.07
N ALA A 337 18.08 2.39 2.43
CA ALA A 337 19.18 1.51 2.77
C ALA A 337 19.55 0.63 1.57
N PRO A 338 20.73 0.79 0.99
CA PRO A 338 21.20 -0.06 -0.09
C PRO A 338 21.33 -1.53 0.36
N MET A 339 21.05 -2.45 -0.55
CA MET A 339 21.21 -3.89 -0.39
C MET A 339 22.40 -4.34 -1.24
N PRO A 340 23.63 -4.47 -0.66
CA PRO A 340 24.86 -4.65 -1.44
C PRO A 340 24.90 -5.92 -2.28
N GLN A 341 24.08 -6.92 -1.93
CA GLN A 341 23.96 -8.20 -2.65
C GLN A 341 23.18 -8.08 -3.96
N TYR A 342 22.54 -6.94 -4.24
CA TYR A 342 21.73 -6.72 -5.44
C TYR A 342 22.24 -5.53 -6.29
N PRO A 343 22.18 -5.64 -7.63
CA PRO A 343 22.52 -4.54 -8.51
C PRO A 343 21.63 -3.31 -8.29
N LYS A 344 22.20 -2.11 -8.42
CA LYS A 344 21.47 -0.85 -8.26
C LYS A 344 20.25 -0.75 -9.19
N ILE A 345 20.34 -1.27 -10.41
CA ILE A 345 19.24 -1.25 -11.39
C ILE A 345 18.00 -2.01 -10.91
N GLN A 346 18.14 -2.94 -9.96
CA GLN A 346 17.02 -3.73 -9.41
C GLN A 346 16.37 -3.09 -8.18
N GLN A 347 17.12 -2.29 -7.43
CA GLN A 347 16.69 -1.73 -6.14
C GLN A 347 16.63 -0.21 -6.08
N GLY A 348 17.17 0.49 -7.08
CA GLY A 348 17.37 1.93 -7.03
C GLY A 348 18.31 2.34 -5.90
N ALA A 349 17.85 3.23 -5.02
CA ALA A 349 18.58 3.66 -3.83
C ALA A 349 18.60 2.62 -2.69
N GLY A 350 17.76 1.58 -2.78
CA GLY A 350 17.62 0.56 -1.76
C GLY A 350 16.23 0.53 -1.13
N PHE A 351 16.08 -0.12 0.04
CA PHE A 351 14.79 -0.22 0.71
C PHE A 351 14.45 1.01 1.54
N ILE A 352 13.16 1.34 1.56
CA ILE A 352 12.62 2.52 2.22
C ILE A 352 12.79 2.47 3.74
N ARG A 353 13.15 3.62 4.35
CA ARG A 353 13.34 3.78 5.80
C ARG A 353 12.51 4.96 6.33
N PRO A 354 11.26 4.72 6.76
CA PRO A 354 10.32 5.79 7.14
C PRO A 354 10.83 6.71 8.24
N ARG A 355 11.44 6.17 9.30
CA ARG A 355 11.98 6.96 10.42
C ARG A 355 13.05 7.94 9.93
N GLN A 356 13.99 7.47 9.11
CA GLN A 356 15.08 8.27 8.58
C GLN A 356 14.57 9.34 7.61
N ALA A 357 13.58 9.01 6.76
CA ALA A 357 12.95 9.96 5.85
C ALA A 357 12.25 11.10 6.62
N VAL A 358 11.53 10.78 7.70
CA VAL A 358 10.91 11.79 8.57
C VAL A 358 11.95 12.66 9.28
N MET A 359 13.02 12.07 9.80
CA MET A 359 14.12 12.83 10.42
C MET A 359 14.78 13.78 9.42
N TRP A 360 15.02 13.34 8.21
CA TRP A 360 15.52 14.19 7.12
C TRP A 360 14.58 15.36 6.83
N ALA A 361 13.27 15.12 6.77
CA ALA A 361 12.26 16.15 6.56
C ALA A 361 12.25 17.20 7.69
N GLN A 362 12.41 16.77 8.94
CA GLN A 362 12.52 17.66 10.09
C GLN A 362 13.80 18.52 10.05
N GLN A 363 14.94 17.94 9.67
CA GLN A 363 16.20 18.67 9.53
C GLN A 363 16.08 19.75 8.45
N LYS A 364 15.53 19.43 7.28
CA LYS A 364 15.29 20.42 6.21
C LYS A 364 14.39 21.58 6.65
N LYS A 365 13.45 21.34 7.58
CA LYS A 365 12.61 22.40 8.16
C LYS A 365 13.42 23.32 9.06
N GLN A 366 14.31 22.75 9.88
CA GLN A 366 15.20 23.51 10.77
C GLN A 366 16.21 24.36 9.98
N ASP A 367 16.85 23.76 8.95
CA ASP A 367 17.81 24.45 8.10
C ASP A 367 17.18 25.68 7.44
N LYS A 368 15.95 25.55 6.92
CA LYS A 368 15.20 26.65 6.32
C LYS A 368 14.85 27.74 7.33
N PHE A 369 14.51 27.37 8.56
CA PHE A 369 14.22 28.30 9.63
C PHE A 369 15.49 29.10 10.03
N VAL A 370 16.63 28.42 10.21
CA VAL A 370 17.91 29.06 10.54
C VAL A 370 18.32 30.05 9.45
N ALA A 371 18.25 29.64 8.17
CA ALA A 371 18.57 30.54 7.06
C ALA A 371 17.65 31.77 7.04
N ALA A 372 16.37 31.64 7.28
CA ALA A 372 15.43 32.76 7.32
C ALA A 372 15.69 33.72 8.49
N VAL A 373 16.17 33.22 9.64
CA VAL A 373 16.60 34.06 10.79
C VAL A 373 17.88 34.79 10.46
N GLU A 374 18.87 34.12 9.85
CA GLU A 374 20.16 34.75 9.44
C GLU A 374 19.95 35.83 8.37
N GLU A 375 18.98 35.66 7.46
CA GLU A 375 18.61 36.66 6.44
C GLU A 375 17.74 37.81 6.99
N GLY A 376 17.38 37.79 8.28
CA GLY A 376 16.53 38.82 8.92
C GLY A 376 15.08 38.84 8.43
N ALA A 377 14.61 37.72 7.83
CA ALA A 377 13.24 37.57 7.30
C ALA A 377 12.21 37.16 8.39
N LEU A 378 12.70 36.86 9.60
CA LEU A 378 11.89 36.54 10.78
C LEU A 378 12.47 37.31 11.97
N GLU A 379 11.73 38.30 12.50
CA GLU A 379 11.99 38.93 13.81
C GLU A 379 11.34 38.10 14.94
#